data_2c4a53dbc4a0a9e16809478d9f4782b0
#
_entry.id   2c4a53dbc4a0a9e16809478d9f4782b0
#
_cell.length_a   1.000
_cell.length_b   1.000
_cell.length_c   1.000
_cell.angle_alpha   90.00
_cell.angle_beta   90.00
_cell.angle_gamma   90.00
#
_symmetry.space_group_name_H-M   'P 1'
#
loop_
_entity.id
_entity.type
_entity.pdbx_description
1 polymer ?
#
loop_
_entity_poly.entity_id
_entity_poly.type
_entity_poly.pdbx_seq_one_letter_code
_entity_poly.pdbx_strand_id
1 'polypeptide(L)'
;MVAATFRFYEELNDFLAPDRRGHEFACACARAATTKHMIEALGVPHTEVELVLVNGESVGFDRLLGDGDRVAVYPKFEALDIAPLLRVREQPLRVTRFIADAHLGGLARLLRMSGFDTLYDNHFRDDEIERISSAENRIVLTRDRELLKRR
;
A
#
# COMPACT_ATOMS: atom_id res chain seq x y z
N MET A 1 -13.84 -18.22 -7.37
CA MET A 1 -12.62 -17.40 -7.45
C MET A 1 -12.98 -15.93 -7.57
N VAL A 2 -12.10 -15.08 -7.08
CA VAL A 2 -12.25 -13.64 -7.22
C VAL A 2 -11.13 -13.11 -8.11
N ALA A 3 -11.36 -11.99 -8.77
CA ALA A 3 -10.34 -11.32 -9.60
C ALA A 3 -9.89 -10.06 -8.88
N ALA A 4 -8.59 -9.94 -8.65
CA ALA A 4 -7.98 -8.75 -8.07
C ALA A 4 -6.92 -8.21 -9.02
N THR A 5 -6.62 -6.92 -8.92
CA THR A 5 -5.62 -6.26 -9.74
C THR A 5 -4.42 -5.94 -8.88
N PHE A 6 -3.21 -6.22 -9.37
CA PHE A 6 -1.98 -6.03 -8.63
C PHE A 6 -1.04 -5.09 -9.35
N ARG A 7 -0.33 -4.28 -8.58
CA ARG A 7 0.80 -3.52 -9.06
C ARG A 7 1.92 -3.58 -8.03
N PHE A 8 3.11 -4.00 -8.48
CA PHE A 8 4.30 -4.04 -7.65
C PHE A 8 5.25 -2.91 -8.07
N TYR A 9 5.95 -2.34 -7.10
CA TYR A 9 6.80 -1.18 -7.33
C TYR A 9 8.27 -1.52 -7.15
N GLU A 10 9.12 -0.81 -7.90
CA GLU A 10 10.57 -0.85 -7.84
C GLU A 10 11.13 -2.28 -7.97
N GLU A 11 12.09 -2.64 -7.12
CA GLU A 11 12.76 -3.93 -7.21
C GLU A 11 11.85 -5.13 -6.96
N LEU A 12 10.64 -4.93 -6.43
CA LEU A 12 9.68 -6.02 -6.32
C LEU A 12 9.34 -6.61 -7.68
N ASN A 13 9.41 -5.80 -8.73
CA ASN A 13 9.19 -6.27 -10.10
C ASN A 13 10.18 -7.35 -10.54
N ASP A 14 11.36 -7.39 -9.95
CA ASP A 14 12.37 -8.38 -10.31
C ASP A 14 11.94 -9.80 -9.96
N PHE A 15 11.02 -9.96 -9.01
CA PHE A 15 10.50 -11.26 -8.62
C PHE A 15 9.32 -11.72 -9.48
N LEU A 16 8.76 -10.84 -10.29
CA LEU A 16 7.59 -11.14 -11.11
C LEU A 16 7.96 -11.76 -12.44
N ALA A 17 7.01 -12.49 -13.04
CA ALA A 17 7.13 -12.91 -14.43
C ALA A 17 7.28 -11.67 -15.34
N PRO A 18 8.11 -11.76 -16.40
CA PRO A 18 8.42 -10.56 -17.21
C PRO A 18 7.22 -9.82 -17.76
N ASP A 19 6.13 -10.51 -18.11
CA ASP A 19 4.93 -9.90 -18.66
C ASP A 19 4.09 -9.15 -17.62
N ARG A 20 4.45 -9.27 -16.33
CA ARG A 20 3.73 -8.60 -15.22
C ARG A 20 4.48 -7.41 -14.64
N ARG A 21 5.70 -7.17 -15.08
CA ARG A 21 6.57 -6.13 -14.52
C ARG A 21 6.16 -4.74 -14.96
N GLY A 22 6.17 -3.80 -14.01
CA GLY A 22 6.06 -2.38 -14.30
C GLY A 22 4.66 -1.88 -14.64
N HIS A 23 3.64 -2.70 -14.52
CA HIS A 23 2.28 -2.29 -14.80
C HIS A 23 1.27 -3.04 -13.94
N GLU A 24 0.05 -2.54 -13.92
CA GLU A 24 -1.06 -3.18 -13.24
C GLU A 24 -1.51 -4.40 -14.05
N PHE A 25 -1.80 -5.50 -13.36
CA PHE A 25 -2.28 -6.71 -14.02
C PHE A 25 -3.35 -7.39 -13.16
N ALA A 26 -4.30 -8.05 -13.84
CA ALA A 26 -5.35 -8.82 -13.17
C ALA A 26 -4.87 -10.22 -12.85
N CYS A 27 -5.35 -10.76 -11.74
CA CYS A 27 -5.01 -12.11 -11.31
C CYS A 27 -6.19 -12.75 -10.62
N ALA A 28 -6.48 -14.02 -10.93
CA ALA A 28 -7.50 -14.79 -10.23
C ALA A 28 -6.95 -15.22 -8.87
N CYS A 29 -7.77 -15.08 -7.84
CA CYS A 29 -7.42 -15.44 -6.47
C CYS A 29 -8.42 -16.41 -5.91
N ALA A 30 -7.99 -17.36 -5.08
CA ALA A 30 -8.89 -18.18 -4.32
C ALA A 30 -9.72 -17.31 -3.37
N ARG A 31 -10.94 -17.75 -3.03
CA ARG A 31 -11.86 -16.94 -2.21
C ARG A 31 -11.30 -16.55 -0.84
N ALA A 32 -10.49 -17.39 -0.25
CA ALA A 32 -9.91 -17.15 1.06
C ALA A 32 -8.45 -16.72 0.99
N ALA A 33 -8.00 -16.22 -0.16
CA ALA A 33 -6.61 -15.80 -0.33
C ALA A 33 -6.34 -14.51 0.44
N THR A 34 -5.25 -14.51 1.20
CA THR A 34 -4.76 -13.29 1.87
C THR A 34 -3.83 -12.52 0.96
N THR A 35 -3.55 -11.27 1.32
CA THR A 35 -2.54 -10.47 0.60
C THR A 35 -1.19 -11.19 0.60
N LYS A 36 -0.78 -11.74 1.75
CA LYS A 36 0.48 -12.49 1.83
C LYS A 36 0.48 -13.67 0.87
N HIS A 37 -0.59 -14.47 0.88
CA HIS A 37 -0.67 -15.66 0.02
C HIS A 37 -0.49 -15.27 -1.45
N MET A 38 -1.21 -14.25 -1.90
CA MET A 38 -1.15 -13.85 -3.31
C MET A 38 0.17 -13.19 -3.68
N ILE A 39 0.72 -12.36 -2.81
CA ILE A 39 2.03 -11.75 -3.05
C ILE A 39 3.09 -12.83 -3.25
N GLU A 40 3.11 -13.83 -2.39
CA GLU A 40 4.07 -14.92 -2.47
C GLU A 40 3.80 -15.85 -3.64
N ALA A 41 2.53 -16.10 -3.96
CA ALA A 41 2.15 -16.89 -5.13
C ALA A 41 2.61 -16.23 -6.44
N LEU A 42 2.68 -14.91 -6.48
CA LEU A 42 3.16 -14.17 -7.64
C LEU A 42 4.69 -14.10 -7.72
N GLY A 43 5.38 -14.63 -6.71
CA GLY A 43 6.84 -14.75 -6.71
C GLY A 43 7.57 -13.77 -5.79
N VAL A 44 6.86 -12.90 -5.08
CA VAL A 44 7.47 -11.88 -4.24
C VAL A 44 7.51 -12.34 -2.79
N PRO A 45 8.71 -12.46 -2.17
CA PRO A 45 8.79 -12.80 -0.75
C PRO A 45 8.16 -11.69 0.10
N HIS A 46 7.30 -12.05 1.05
CA HIS A 46 6.66 -11.06 1.91
C HIS A 46 7.69 -10.25 2.72
N THR A 47 8.87 -10.81 2.97
CA THR A 47 9.94 -10.13 3.71
C THR A 47 10.51 -8.93 2.98
N GLU A 48 10.28 -8.83 1.68
CA GLU A 48 10.73 -7.69 0.86
C GLU A 48 9.68 -6.57 0.79
N VAL A 49 8.52 -6.78 1.39
CA VAL A 49 7.38 -5.86 1.29
C VAL A 49 7.27 -5.01 2.54
N GLU A 50 7.22 -3.70 2.37
CA GLU A 50 7.06 -2.74 3.47
C GLU A 50 5.60 -2.34 3.65
N LEU A 51 4.88 -2.14 2.55
CA LEU A 51 3.54 -1.57 2.57
C LEU A 51 2.67 -2.23 1.52
N VAL A 52 1.44 -2.56 1.91
CA VAL A 52 0.40 -3.03 0.99
C VAL A 52 -0.80 -2.12 1.10
N LEU A 53 -1.25 -1.59 -0.02
CA LEU A 53 -2.50 -0.84 -0.09
C LEU A 53 -3.53 -1.67 -0.84
N VAL A 54 -4.72 -1.82 -0.28
CA VAL A 54 -5.86 -2.41 -0.97
C VAL A 54 -6.93 -1.35 -1.11
N ASN A 55 -7.26 -1.01 -2.34
CA ASN A 55 -8.20 0.07 -2.65
C ASN A 55 -7.80 1.40 -2.00
N GLY A 56 -6.49 1.63 -1.90
CA GLY A 56 -5.94 2.84 -1.29
C GLY A 56 -5.80 2.81 0.22
N GLU A 57 -6.15 1.71 0.88
CA GLU A 57 -6.02 1.59 2.34
C GLU A 57 -4.86 0.69 2.71
N SER A 58 -4.08 1.09 3.72
CA SER A 58 -3.00 0.28 4.26
C SER A 58 -3.57 -0.94 4.97
N VAL A 59 -3.09 -2.12 4.61
CA VAL A 59 -3.57 -3.39 5.17
C VAL A 59 -2.41 -4.29 5.58
N GLY A 60 -2.73 -5.29 6.40
CA GLY A 60 -1.76 -6.31 6.78
C GLY A 60 -1.74 -7.48 5.81
N PHE A 61 -0.84 -8.43 6.07
CA PHE A 61 -0.69 -9.63 5.25
C PHE A 61 -1.85 -10.63 5.41
N ASP A 62 -2.65 -10.48 6.43
CA ASP A 62 -3.80 -11.34 6.70
C ASP A 62 -5.10 -10.81 6.09
N ARG A 63 -5.06 -9.70 5.36
CA ARG A 63 -6.23 -9.15 4.69
C ARG A 63 -6.71 -10.09 3.59
N LEU A 64 -7.98 -10.49 3.66
CA LEU A 64 -8.60 -11.31 2.61
C LEU A 64 -8.92 -10.43 1.40
N LEU A 65 -8.66 -10.96 0.22
CA LEU A 65 -8.94 -10.26 -1.04
C LEU A 65 -10.34 -10.59 -1.55
N GLY A 66 -11.02 -9.57 -2.03
CA GLY A 66 -12.34 -9.69 -2.63
C GLY A 66 -12.31 -9.37 -4.12
N ASP A 67 -13.41 -9.66 -4.78
CA ASP A 67 -13.55 -9.40 -6.21
C ASP A 67 -13.47 -7.89 -6.48
N GLY A 68 -12.65 -7.49 -7.43
CA GLY A 68 -12.47 -6.10 -7.80
C GLY A 68 -11.44 -5.34 -6.95
N ASP A 69 -10.81 -5.99 -5.97
CA ASP A 69 -9.79 -5.31 -5.16
C ASP A 69 -8.59 -4.90 -6.01
N ARG A 70 -8.05 -3.73 -5.69
CA ARG A 70 -6.83 -3.21 -6.32
C ARG A 70 -5.73 -3.17 -5.28
N VAL A 71 -4.68 -3.95 -5.53
CA VAL A 71 -3.59 -4.16 -4.58
C VAL A 71 -2.32 -3.49 -5.10
N ALA A 72 -1.77 -2.57 -4.31
CA ALA A 72 -0.50 -1.93 -4.59
C ALA A 72 0.52 -2.39 -3.55
N VAL A 73 1.67 -2.90 -3.99
CA VAL A 73 2.67 -3.49 -3.12
C VAL A 73 3.98 -2.72 -3.25
N TYR A 74 4.49 -2.24 -2.14
CA TYR A 74 5.68 -1.39 -2.09
C TYR A 74 6.81 -2.08 -1.33
N PRO A 75 8.06 -1.92 -1.81
CA PRO A 75 9.23 -2.46 -1.11
C PRO A 75 9.57 -1.60 0.10
N LYS A 76 10.66 -1.94 0.79
CA LYS A 76 11.18 -1.10 1.87
C LYS A 76 11.43 0.30 1.32
N PHE A 77 11.02 1.30 2.10
CA PHE A 77 11.00 2.68 1.61
C PHE A 77 12.38 3.22 1.18
N GLU A 78 13.46 2.65 1.70
CA GLU A 78 14.81 3.08 1.28
C GLU A 78 15.09 2.78 -0.19
N ALA A 79 14.36 1.82 -0.75
CA ALA A 79 14.54 1.41 -2.14
C ALA A 79 13.47 1.98 -3.08
N LEU A 80 12.52 2.78 -2.55
CA LEU A 80 11.46 3.36 -3.36
C LEU A 80 12.01 4.43 -4.31
N ASP A 81 11.61 4.32 -5.57
CA ASP A 81 11.80 5.36 -6.56
C ASP A 81 10.54 6.20 -6.65
N ILE A 82 10.70 7.48 -6.87
CA ILE A 82 9.62 8.46 -6.98
C ILE A 82 8.72 8.21 -8.21
N ALA A 83 9.29 7.70 -9.31
CA ALA A 83 8.57 7.59 -10.57
C ALA A 83 7.24 6.81 -10.50
N PRO A 84 7.16 5.67 -9.80
CA PRO A 84 5.89 4.96 -9.68
C PRO A 84 4.82 5.78 -8.96
N LEU A 85 5.21 6.57 -7.96
CA LEU A 85 4.27 7.41 -7.23
C LEU A 85 3.74 8.54 -8.10
N LEU A 86 4.59 9.10 -8.97
CA LEU A 86 4.18 10.12 -9.92
C LEU A 86 3.14 9.60 -10.90
N ARG A 87 3.27 8.35 -11.35
CA ARG A 87 2.29 7.73 -12.24
C ARG A 87 0.93 7.60 -11.59
N VAL A 88 0.90 7.25 -10.31
CA VAL A 88 -0.36 7.15 -9.57
C VAL A 88 -1.07 8.50 -9.56
N ARG A 89 -0.32 9.60 -9.42
CA ARG A 89 -0.88 10.95 -9.44
C ARG A 89 -1.53 11.34 -10.75
N GLU A 90 -1.11 10.76 -11.86
CA GLU A 90 -1.64 11.09 -13.18
C GLU A 90 -3.07 10.58 -13.39
N GLN A 91 -3.60 9.79 -12.45
CA GLN A 91 -4.94 9.21 -12.57
C GLN A 91 -5.83 9.54 -11.37
N PRO A 92 -5.88 10.77 -10.90
CA PRO A 92 -6.69 11.06 -9.73
C PRO A 92 -8.13 11.36 -10.13
N LEU A 93 -9.04 10.59 -9.62
CA LEU A 93 -10.46 10.91 -9.68
C LEU A 93 -10.92 11.61 -8.40
N ARG A 94 -10.05 11.70 -7.39
CA ARG A 94 -10.31 12.34 -6.10
C ARG A 94 -8.99 12.65 -5.42
N VAL A 95 -9.04 13.59 -4.48
CA VAL A 95 -7.85 13.97 -3.71
C VAL A 95 -7.47 12.83 -2.77
N THR A 96 -6.23 12.39 -2.87
CA THR A 96 -5.67 11.37 -2.00
C THR A 96 -4.81 12.02 -0.92
N ARG A 97 -5.16 11.78 0.33
CA ARG A 97 -4.43 12.30 1.49
C ARG A 97 -4.03 11.15 2.39
N PHE A 98 -2.87 11.28 3.00
CA PHE A 98 -2.31 10.25 3.86
C PHE A 98 -2.03 10.77 5.25
N ILE A 99 -2.02 9.87 6.23
CA ILE A 99 -1.39 10.08 7.52
C ILE A 99 -0.55 8.85 7.82
N ALA A 100 0.74 9.06 8.08
CA ALA A 100 1.68 7.97 8.32
C ALA A 100 1.99 7.87 9.82
N ASP A 101 2.09 6.64 10.34
CA ASP A 101 2.46 6.45 11.72
C ASP A 101 3.95 6.79 11.94
N ALA A 102 4.35 6.86 13.22
CA ALA A 102 5.67 7.34 13.63
C ALA A 102 6.83 6.53 13.02
N HIS A 103 6.59 5.29 12.59
CA HIS A 103 7.62 4.41 12.06
C HIS A 103 7.83 4.55 10.55
N LEU A 104 7.01 5.35 9.86
CA LEU A 104 7.03 5.46 8.40
C LEU A 104 7.48 6.85 7.91
N GLY A 105 8.41 7.50 8.63
CA GLY A 105 8.88 8.84 8.29
C GLY A 105 9.50 8.94 6.90
N GLY A 106 10.27 7.94 6.49
CA GLY A 106 10.88 7.90 5.16
C GLY A 106 9.84 7.83 4.05
N LEU A 107 8.82 6.99 4.24
CA LEU A 107 7.72 6.86 3.27
C LEU A 107 6.91 8.16 3.22
N ALA A 108 6.63 8.78 4.38
CA ALA A 108 5.92 10.06 4.43
C ALA A 108 6.66 11.14 3.63
N ARG A 109 7.99 11.19 3.75
CA ARG A 109 8.81 12.14 2.98
C ARG A 109 8.68 11.91 1.48
N LEU A 110 8.76 10.64 1.04
CA LEU A 110 8.61 10.29 -0.37
C LEU A 110 7.24 10.71 -0.91
N LEU A 111 6.18 10.44 -0.16
CA LEU A 111 4.83 10.81 -0.56
C LEU A 111 4.69 12.32 -0.71
N ARG A 112 5.24 13.09 0.23
CA ARG A 112 5.22 14.56 0.15
C ARG A 112 6.00 15.07 -1.05
N MET A 113 7.16 14.49 -1.32
CA MET A 113 7.98 14.86 -2.47
C MET A 113 7.27 14.55 -3.78
N SER A 114 6.42 13.53 -3.80
CA SER A 114 5.63 13.17 -4.97
C SER A 114 4.35 14.01 -5.09
N GLY A 115 4.10 14.91 -4.15
CA GLY A 115 2.97 15.84 -4.16
C GLY A 115 1.73 15.34 -3.46
N PHE A 116 1.81 14.25 -2.71
CA PHE A 116 0.67 13.78 -1.90
C PHE A 116 0.62 14.53 -0.57
N ASP A 117 -0.57 14.95 -0.20
CA ASP A 117 -0.80 15.54 1.12
C ASP A 117 -0.64 14.45 2.18
N THR A 118 0.44 14.51 2.95
CA THR A 118 0.78 13.48 3.92
C THR A 118 1.13 14.12 5.25
N LEU A 119 0.36 13.79 6.28
CA LEU A 119 0.68 14.18 7.64
C LEU A 119 1.61 13.15 8.27
N TYR A 120 2.60 13.63 8.97
CA TYR A 120 3.51 12.78 9.71
C TYR A 120 4.08 13.57 10.89
N ASP A 121 4.14 12.90 12.04
CA ASP A 121 4.84 13.39 13.23
C ASP A 121 5.34 12.16 13.98
N ASN A 122 6.62 12.15 14.34
CA ASN A 122 7.22 11.02 15.04
C ASN A 122 6.69 10.83 16.47
N HIS A 123 5.82 11.73 16.93
CA HIS A 123 5.16 11.64 18.23
C HIS A 123 3.69 11.23 18.14
N PHE A 124 3.16 10.99 16.94
CA PHE A 124 1.77 10.56 16.79
C PHE A 124 1.51 9.26 17.55
N ARG A 125 0.40 9.25 18.29
CA ARG A 125 -0.12 8.04 18.92
C ARG A 125 -1.29 7.51 18.11
N ASP A 126 -1.63 6.22 18.33
CA ASP A 126 -2.66 5.55 17.55
C ASP A 126 -4.02 6.25 17.62
N ASP A 127 -4.40 6.76 18.80
CA ASP A 127 -5.66 7.47 18.95
C ASP A 127 -5.68 8.80 18.19
N GLU A 128 -4.54 9.48 18.12
CA GLU A 128 -4.41 10.72 17.33
C GLU A 128 -4.53 10.44 15.84
N ILE A 129 -3.87 9.37 15.37
CA ILE A 129 -3.92 8.97 13.96
C ILE A 129 -5.35 8.63 13.57
N GLU A 130 -6.05 7.86 14.40
CA GLU A 130 -7.44 7.49 14.15
C GLU A 130 -8.35 8.72 14.06
N ARG A 131 -8.20 9.64 15.01
CA ARG A 131 -9.01 10.85 15.06
C ARG A 131 -8.77 11.74 13.83
N ILE A 132 -7.50 11.98 13.47
CA ILE A 132 -7.14 12.82 12.34
C ILE A 132 -7.58 12.17 11.03
N SER A 133 -7.38 10.87 10.90
CA SER A 133 -7.78 10.11 9.72
C SER A 133 -9.27 10.28 9.45
N SER A 134 -10.09 10.13 10.47
CA SER A 134 -11.55 10.27 10.34
C SER A 134 -11.98 11.71 10.06
N ALA A 135 -11.36 12.68 10.73
CA ALA A 135 -11.74 14.08 10.59
C ALA A 135 -11.34 14.66 9.22
N GLU A 136 -10.25 14.19 8.64
CA GLU A 136 -9.70 14.74 7.40
C GLU A 136 -9.76 13.79 6.21
N ASN A 137 -10.42 12.65 6.35
CA ASN A 137 -10.50 11.61 5.30
C ASN A 137 -9.12 11.22 4.78
N ARG A 138 -8.17 10.95 5.67
CA ARG A 138 -6.83 10.54 5.31
C ARG A 138 -6.70 9.03 5.33
N ILE A 139 -5.94 8.51 4.39
CA ILE A 139 -5.59 7.08 4.35
C ILE A 139 -4.49 6.84 5.38
N VAL A 140 -4.73 5.91 6.29
CA VAL A 140 -3.76 5.58 7.34
C VAL A 140 -2.71 4.63 6.79
N LEU A 141 -1.45 5.02 6.88
CA LEU A 141 -0.30 4.20 6.51
C LEU A 141 0.35 3.70 7.79
N THR A 142 0.26 2.39 8.03
CA THR A 142 0.81 1.80 9.24
C THR A 142 1.14 0.33 9.02
N ARG A 143 2.08 -0.17 9.79
CA ARG A 143 2.38 -1.60 9.90
C ARG A 143 1.76 -2.21 11.15
N ASP A 144 1.11 -1.40 11.97
CA ASP A 144 0.53 -1.84 13.24
C ASP A 144 -0.86 -2.41 13.02
N ARG A 145 -1.01 -3.72 13.25
CA ARG A 145 -2.29 -4.42 13.10
C ARG A 145 -3.36 -3.90 14.04
N GLU A 146 -2.98 -3.48 15.23
CA GLU A 146 -3.95 -2.98 16.21
C GLU A 146 -4.56 -1.67 15.73
N LEU A 147 -3.76 -0.79 15.12
CA LEU A 147 -4.27 0.44 14.56
C LEU A 147 -5.23 0.17 13.40
N LEU A 148 -4.92 -0.79 12.53
CA LEU A 148 -5.78 -1.16 11.41
C LEU A 148 -7.12 -1.72 11.88
N LYS A 149 -7.16 -2.41 13.02
CA LYS A 149 -8.39 -2.99 13.56
C LYS A 149 -9.36 -1.95 14.15
N ARG A 150 -8.90 -0.73 14.38
CA ARG A 150 -9.72 0.33 14.96
C ARG A 150 -10.72 0.95 13.98
N ARG A 151 -10.68 0.54 12.77
CA ARG A 151 -11.60 1.05 11.73
C ARG A 151 -12.96 0.42 11.80
#